data_f95823070b4a8b4531ca4994b9901c91
#
_entry.id   f95823070b4a8b4531ca4994b9901c91
#
_cell.length_a   1.000
_cell.length_b   1.000
_cell.length_c   1.000
_cell.angle_alpha   90.00
_cell.angle_beta   90.00
_cell.angle_gamma   90.00
#
_symmetry.space_group_name_H-M   'P 1'
#
loop_
_entity.id
_entity.type
_entity.pdbx_description
1 polymer ?
#
loop_
_entity_poly.entity_id
_entity_poly.type
_entity_poly.pdbx_seq_one_letter_code
_entity_poly.pdbx_strand_id
1 'polypeptide(L)'
;MAIAKKCVRFLLNFNYRHPVTTGTLRRYSAGAGDTSQFDVAVIGGGIVGSASARELILKHPHLKVALVEKENRFAFHQSGNNSGVIHAGIYYKPGSLKAKLCVKGLNLSYKYFDQKGIKYSKCGKLIVATERSEVPRLFDLYERGLKNGVKDIQLMDSKEMKEIEPHCKGLQALWSPHTGIVSWAQVTDSYVKDFIECGGKTYLNFEVKKFIEAESAEYPVKIIDTENNVINAKYVLTCCGLHSDKVAVLTGCPEEPKIIPFRGEYLYLVPNKSKLTKTNIYPVPDPRFPFLGVHLTPRIDGRVIVGPNAILAFCKEGYRWGDYNMQELKEIIGFSGFRKMAMKYASFGIKEMIRSAITPLQVMQVRKYIQEITSADVERGPAGVRAQAMAKDGTLIEDFVFDSKPGHGAIGSRVLHCRNAPSPGATSSLAIAEMVVEKIEKEFKI
;
A
#
# COMPACT_ATOMS: atom_id res chain seq x y z
N MET A 1 -16.53 35.19 -3.49
CA MET A 1 -17.12 34.23 -4.47
C MET A 1 -16.38 34.17 -5.81
N ALA A 2 -15.79 35.24 -6.33
CA ALA A 2 -15.07 35.21 -7.63
C ALA A 2 -13.72 34.47 -7.64
N ILE A 3 -12.99 34.47 -6.51
CA ILE A 3 -11.70 33.78 -6.38
C ILE A 3 -11.87 32.25 -6.35
N ALA A 4 -12.93 31.74 -5.72
CA ALA A 4 -13.23 30.31 -5.66
C ALA A 4 -13.60 29.74 -7.05
N LYS A 5 -14.30 30.51 -7.91
CA LYS A 5 -14.63 30.09 -9.29
C LYS A 5 -13.42 30.06 -10.24
N LYS A 6 -12.41 30.88 -10.00
CA LYS A 6 -11.16 30.87 -10.79
C LYS A 6 -10.26 29.68 -10.44
N CYS A 7 -10.21 29.26 -9.15
CA CYS A 7 -9.47 28.07 -8.74
C CYS A 7 -10.07 26.78 -9.28
N VAL A 8 -11.39 26.67 -9.36
CA VAL A 8 -12.06 25.46 -9.89
C VAL A 8 -11.84 25.30 -11.40
N ARG A 9 -11.76 26.38 -12.17
CA ARG A 9 -11.54 26.30 -13.63
C ARG A 9 -10.09 25.98 -14.02
N PHE A 10 -9.11 26.23 -13.13
CA PHE A 10 -7.70 25.89 -13.36
C PHE A 10 -7.40 24.40 -13.10
N LEU A 11 -8.26 23.70 -12.35
CA LEU A 11 -8.10 22.31 -11.94
C LEU A 11 -8.61 21.26 -12.97
N LEU A 12 -9.32 21.68 -14.01
CA LEU A 12 -10.01 20.76 -14.94
C LEU A 12 -9.21 20.38 -16.21
N ASN A 13 -8.00 20.91 -16.44
CA ASN A 13 -7.28 20.75 -17.71
C ASN A 13 -5.93 20.03 -17.62
N PHE A 14 -5.83 18.88 -16.91
CA PHE A 14 -4.62 18.06 -17.02
C PHE A 14 -4.95 16.58 -17.23
N ASN A 15 -4.91 16.17 -18.50
CA ASN A 15 -4.85 14.77 -18.91
C ASN A 15 -3.40 14.27 -18.86
N TYR A 16 -3.06 13.50 -17.82
CA TYR A 16 -1.80 12.76 -17.77
C TYR A 16 -2.06 11.32 -18.24
N ARG A 17 -1.54 10.97 -19.43
CA ARG A 17 -1.50 9.57 -19.89
C ARG A 17 -0.22 8.93 -19.41
N HIS A 18 -0.30 7.86 -18.62
CA HIS A 18 0.83 6.99 -18.35
C HIS A 18 1.28 6.28 -19.64
N PRO A 19 2.59 6.16 -19.89
CA PRO A 19 3.07 5.29 -20.96
C PRO A 19 2.81 3.83 -20.56
N VAL A 20 1.94 3.17 -21.32
CA VAL A 20 1.65 1.74 -21.18
C VAL A 20 2.77 0.99 -21.89
N THR A 21 3.62 0.30 -21.15
CA THR A 21 4.45 -0.76 -21.72
C THR A 21 3.58 -2.00 -21.91
N THR A 22 3.20 -2.25 -23.15
CA THR A 22 2.41 -3.40 -23.57
C THR A 22 3.29 -4.65 -23.61
N GLY A 23 3.30 -5.42 -22.51
CA GLY A 23 3.60 -6.84 -22.55
C GLY A 23 2.27 -7.59 -22.80
N THR A 24 2.22 -8.39 -23.84
CA THR A 24 1.03 -9.13 -24.29
C THR A 24 0.70 -10.24 -23.29
N LEU A 25 -0.08 -9.93 -22.25
CA LEU A 25 -0.77 -10.94 -21.45
C LEU A 25 -2.08 -11.30 -22.17
N ARG A 26 -2.20 -12.56 -22.58
CA ARG A 26 -3.41 -13.07 -23.25
C ARG A 26 -4.62 -12.85 -22.32
N ARG A 27 -5.66 -12.20 -22.86
CA ARG A 27 -7.00 -12.20 -22.28
C ARG A 27 -7.50 -13.64 -22.28
N TYR A 28 -7.72 -14.19 -21.10
CA TYR A 28 -8.58 -15.36 -20.98
C TYR A 28 -9.98 -14.86 -20.64
N SER A 29 -10.83 -14.76 -21.66
CA SER A 29 -12.27 -14.72 -21.50
C SER A 29 -12.73 -16.16 -21.28
N ALA A 30 -13.29 -16.47 -20.12
CA ALA A 30 -14.07 -17.68 -19.96
C ALA A 30 -15.25 -17.60 -20.95
N GLY A 31 -15.42 -18.61 -21.82
CA GLY A 31 -16.60 -18.74 -22.64
C GLY A 31 -17.84 -18.87 -21.74
N ALA A 32 -18.92 -18.19 -22.11
CA ALA A 32 -20.20 -18.33 -21.41
C ALA A 32 -20.61 -19.82 -21.35
N GLY A 33 -20.59 -20.38 -20.13
CA GLY A 33 -20.98 -21.79 -19.87
C GLY A 33 -20.01 -22.65 -19.05
N ASP A 34 -18.74 -22.24 -18.89
CA ASP A 34 -17.77 -23.02 -18.12
C ASP A 34 -17.72 -22.50 -16.67
N THR A 35 -18.42 -23.18 -15.75
CA THR A 35 -18.33 -22.89 -14.31
C THR A 35 -16.97 -23.35 -13.79
N SER A 36 -16.03 -22.42 -13.74
CA SER A 36 -14.68 -22.72 -13.23
C SER A 36 -14.73 -23.05 -11.74
N GLN A 37 -14.21 -24.22 -11.35
CA GLN A 37 -14.22 -24.76 -9.99
C GLN A 37 -12.82 -24.77 -9.42
N PHE A 38 -12.64 -24.21 -8.20
CA PHE A 38 -11.36 -24.07 -7.53
C PHE A 38 -11.41 -24.50 -6.07
N ASP A 39 -10.32 -25.06 -5.57
CA ASP A 39 -10.19 -25.35 -4.16
C ASP A 39 -10.10 -24.06 -3.36
N VAL A 40 -9.33 -23.07 -3.87
CA VAL A 40 -9.22 -21.72 -3.27
C VAL A 40 -9.32 -20.65 -4.35
N ALA A 41 -10.17 -19.64 -4.10
CA ALA A 41 -10.20 -18.40 -4.87
C ALA A 41 -9.59 -17.25 -4.05
N VAL A 42 -8.55 -16.61 -4.59
CA VAL A 42 -7.93 -15.41 -3.99
C VAL A 42 -8.47 -14.17 -4.72
N ILE A 43 -9.16 -13.29 -3.99
CA ILE A 43 -9.78 -12.08 -4.53
C ILE A 43 -8.90 -10.86 -4.23
N GLY A 44 -8.42 -10.20 -5.29
CA GLY A 44 -7.54 -9.03 -5.25
C GLY A 44 -6.13 -9.35 -5.72
N GLY A 45 -5.79 -8.87 -6.92
CA GLY A 45 -4.50 -9.04 -7.59
C GLY A 45 -3.45 -7.99 -7.21
N GLY A 46 -3.57 -7.40 -6.01
CA GLY A 46 -2.52 -6.61 -5.39
C GLY A 46 -1.40 -7.49 -4.84
N ILE A 47 -0.32 -6.87 -4.33
CA ILE A 47 0.89 -7.58 -3.91
C ILE A 47 0.63 -8.63 -2.81
N VAL A 48 -0.31 -8.37 -1.90
CA VAL A 48 -0.65 -9.32 -0.81
C VAL A 48 -1.38 -10.53 -1.37
N GLY A 49 -2.41 -10.33 -2.21
CA GLY A 49 -3.15 -11.43 -2.82
C GLY A 49 -2.29 -12.25 -3.78
N SER A 50 -1.48 -11.60 -4.60
CA SER A 50 -0.57 -12.28 -5.53
C SER A 50 0.51 -13.09 -4.80
N ALA A 51 1.11 -12.54 -3.73
CA ALA A 51 2.06 -13.27 -2.90
C ALA A 51 1.40 -14.48 -2.21
N SER A 52 0.18 -14.30 -1.67
CA SER A 52 -0.57 -15.38 -0.99
C SER A 52 -1.00 -16.48 -1.94
N ALA A 53 -1.47 -16.14 -3.16
CA ALA A 53 -1.83 -17.12 -4.19
C ALA A 53 -0.60 -17.92 -4.62
N ARG A 54 0.54 -17.25 -4.83
CA ARG A 54 1.83 -17.86 -5.14
C ARG A 54 2.27 -18.83 -4.04
N GLU A 55 2.29 -18.38 -2.79
CA GLU A 55 2.72 -19.20 -1.65
C GLU A 55 1.84 -20.43 -1.49
N LEU A 56 0.52 -20.24 -1.63
CA LEU A 56 -0.45 -21.34 -1.52
C LEU A 56 -0.20 -22.45 -2.54
N ILE A 57 -0.01 -22.10 -3.83
CA ILE A 57 0.21 -23.10 -4.88
C ILE A 57 1.60 -23.75 -4.80
N LEU A 58 2.62 -23.02 -4.32
CA LEU A 58 3.94 -23.57 -4.10
C LEU A 58 3.96 -24.60 -2.96
N LYS A 59 3.22 -24.32 -1.89
CA LYS A 59 3.14 -25.20 -0.72
C LYS A 59 2.19 -26.38 -0.95
N HIS A 60 1.13 -26.17 -1.74
CA HIS A 60 0.08 -27.14 -2.05
C HIS A 60 -0.15 -27.27 -3.56
N PRO A 61 0.80 -27.89 -4.31
CA PRO A 61 0.74 -27.93 -5.77
C PRO A 61 -0.42 -28.77 -6.34
N HIS A 62 -1.12 -29.52 -5.50
CA HIS A 62 -2.31 -30.28 -5.88
C HIS A 62 -3.59 -29.45 -5.90
N LEU A 63 -3.59 -28.25 -5.28
CA LEU A 63 -4.78 -27.40 -5.22
C LEU A 63 -4.99 -26.64 -6.53
N LYS A 64 -6.26 -26.56 -6.93
CA LYS A 64 -6.71 -25.66 -8.00
C LYS A 64 -6.93 -24.27 -7.40
N VAL A 65 -6.06 -23.32 -7.73
CA VAL A 65 -6.12 -21.97 -7.18
C VAL A 65 -6.44 -20.95 -8.27
N ALA A 66 -7.40 -20.06 -8.01
CA ALA A 66 -7.71 -18.90 -8.83
C ALA A 66 -7.20 -17.61 -8.16
N LEU A 67 -6.66 -16.67 -8.95
CA LEU A 67 -6.38 -15.30 -8.56
C LEU A 67 -7.25 -14.35 -9.38
N VAL A 68 -8.10 -13.59 -8.71
CA VAL A 68 -9.15 -12.78 -9.30
C VAL A 68 -8.87 -11.29 -9.06
N GLU A 69 -8.91 -10.47 -10.11
CA GLU A 69 -8.68 -9.02 -10.05
C GLU A 69 -9.76 -8.27 -10.84
N LYS A 70 -10.28 -7.18 -10.26
CA LYS A 70 -11.31 -6.34 -10.89
C LYS A 70 -10.78 -5.50 -12.06
N GLU A 71 -9.51 -5.17 -12.03
CA GLU A 71 -8.86 -4.37 -13.05
C GLU A 71 -8.38 -5.21 -14.24
N ASN A 72 -8.01 -4.53 -15.32
CA ASN A 72 -7.45 -5.16 -16.52
C ASN A 72 -5.97 -5.57 -16.38
N ARG A 73 -5.37 -5.36 -15.21
CA ARG A 73 -3.99 -5.76 -14.87
C ARG A 73 -3.81 -5.89 -13.36
N PHE A 74 -2.81 -6.65 -12.95
CA PHE A 74 -2.38 -6.74 -11.56
C PHE A 74 -1.68 -5.48 -11.07
N ALA A 75 -1.57 -5.31 -9.76
CA ALA A 75 -0.93 -4.18 -9.11
C ALA A 75 -1.47 -2.79 -9.51
N PHE A 76 -2.70 -2.68 -9.97
CA PHE A 76 -3.26 -1.44 -10.51
C PHE A 76 -3.34 -0.32 -9.45
N HIS A 77 -3.72 -0.68 -8.23
CA HIS A 77 -3.96 0.28 -7.13
C HIS A 77 -2.72 0.49 -6.25
N GLN A 78 -2.81 0.29 -4.92
CA GLN A 78 -1.75 0.60 -3.95
C GLN A 78 -0.42 -0.06 -4.28
N SER A 79 -0.44 -1.28 -4.82
CA SER A 79 0.77 -2.03 -5.17
C SER A 79 1.57 -1.40 -6.31
N GLY A 80 0.91 -0.70 -7.23
CA GLY A 80 1.54 0.05 -8.32
C GLY A 80 1.78 1.54 -8.00
N ASN A 81 1.03 2.10 -7.04
CA ASN A 81 1.02 3.53 -6.73
C ASN A 81 1.57 3.79 -5.32
N ASN A 82 2.88 3.63 -5.14
CA ASN A 82 3.59 3.79 -3.87
C ASN A 82 4.99 4.38 -4.07
N SER A 83 5.71 4.60 -2.96
CA SER A 83 7.07 5.16 -2.99
C SER A 83 8.14 4.20 -3.53
N GLY A 84 7.89 2.91 -3.60
CA GLY A 84 8.89 1.92 -3.99
C GLY A 84 9.87 1.51 -2.89
N VAL A 85 9.72 1.99 -1.67
CA VAL A 85 10.66 1.74 -0.57
C VAL A 85 10.54 0.32 -0.03
N ILE A 86 11.69 -0.33 0.16
CA ILE A 86 11.86 -1.58 0.90
C ILE A 86 12.21 -1.21 2.34
N HIS A 87 11.25 -1.30 3.24
CA HIS A 87 11.39 -0.83 4.61
C HIS A 87 12.18 -1.78 5.50
N ALA A 88 12.99 -1.24 6.43
CA ALA A 88 13.79 -2.04 7.36
C ALA A 88 13.06 -2.41 8.68
N GLY A 89 11.97 -1.71 9.06
CA GLY A 89 11.21 -2.04 10.27
C GLY A 89 11.42 -1.10 11.46
N ILE A 90 12.08 0.05 11.29
CA ILE A 90 12.47 0.98 12.36
C ILE A 90 11.27 1.57 13.09
N TYR A 91 10.22 1.99 12.37
CA TYR A 91 9.12 2.79 12.92
C TYR A 91 8.12 2.02 13.78
N TYR A 92 8.06 0.70 13.64
CA TYR A 92 6.93 -0.09 14.16
C TYR A 92 7.13 -0.46 15.64
N LYS A 93 6.00 -0.56 16.35
CA LYS A 93 5.99 -0.95 17.76
C LYS A 93 6.63 -2.32 17.92
N PRO A 94 7.65 -2.48 18.80
CA PRO A 94 8.26 -3.76 19.05
C PRO A 94 7.24 -4.83 19.45
N GLY A 95 7.40 -6.03 18.88
CA GLY A 95 6.49 -7.15 19.11
C GLY A 95 5.22 -7.17 18.22
N SER A 96 4.87 -6.06 17.55
CA SER A 96 3.74 -6.03 16.60
C SER A 96 3.97 -6.91 15.38
N LEU A 97 2.88 -7.33 14.72
CA LEU A 97 2.98 -8.06 13.46
C LEU A 97 3.70 -7.23 12.38
N LYS A 98 3.43 -5.93 12.33
CA LYS A 98 4.14 -5.02 11.41
C LYS A 98 5.66 -5.07 11.57
N ALA A 99 6.16 -5.04 12.80
CA ALA A 99 7.60 -5.10 13.06
C ALA A 99 8.19 -6.44 12.63
N LYS A 100 7.59 -7.55 13.08
CA LYS A 100 8.05 -8.91 12.77
C LYS A 100 8.03 -9.21 11.26
N LEU A 101 6.89 -8.94 10.61
CA LEU A 101 6.70 -9.22 9.19
C LEU A 101 7.53 -8.30 8.30
N CYS A 102 7.82 -7.04 8.74
CA CYS A 102 8.68 -6.15 7.97
C CYS A 102 10.14 -6.63 7.95
N VAL A 103 10.70 -6.96 9.10
CA VAL A 103 12.09 -7.43 9.18
C VAL A 103 12.27 -8.77 8.44
N LYS A 104 11.33 -9.72 8.63
CA LYS A 104 11.32 -10.98 7.89
C LYS A 104 11.15 -10.73 6.38
N GLY A 105 10.20 -9.89 5.99
CA GLY A 105 9.87 -9.57 4.61
C GLY A 105 10.98 -8.86 3.86
N LEU A 106 11.75 -7.97 4.52
CA LEU A 106 12.95 -7.36 3.95
C LEU A 106 13.93 -8.42 3.44
N ASN A 107 14.25 -9.39 4.28
CA ASN A 107 15.22 -10.45 3.94
C ASN A 107 14.68 -11.37 2.83
N LEU A 108 13.40 -11.76 2.92
CA LEU A 108 12.75 -12.59 1.90
C LEU A 108 12.69 -11.85 0.56
N SER A 109 12.39 -10.54 0.58
CA SER A 109 12.31 -9.72 -0.64
C SER A 109 13.64 -9.66 -1.37
N TYR A 110 14.74 -9.36 -0.70
CA TYR A 110 16.06 -9.30 -1.36
C TYR A 110 16.46 -10.65 -1.93
N LYS A 111 16.26 -11.75 -1.17
CA LYS A 111 16.51 -13.11 -1.66
C LYS A 111 15.69 -13.40 -2.92
N TYR A 112 14.41 -13.03 -2.92
CA TYR A 112 13.53 -13.22 -4.06
C TYR A 112 13.96 -12.39 -5.28
N PHE A 113 14.36 -11.13 -5.06
CA PHE A 113 14.81 -10.25 -6.14
C PHE A 113 16.07 -10.78 -6.82
N ASP A 114 17.03 -11.25 -6.02
CA ASP A 114 18.26 -11.87 -6.55
C ASP A 114 17.94 -13.13 -7.38
N GLN A 115 17.04 -13.99 -6.88
CA GLN A 115 16.63 -15.21 -7.58
C GLN A 115 15.89 -14.94 -8.90
N LYS A 116 15.14 -13.85 -8.97
CA LYS A 116 14.31 -13.49 -10.14
C LYS A 116 14.93 -12.45 -11.05
N GLY A 117 16.10 -11.94 -10.72
CA GLY A 117 16.75 -10.86 -11.48
C GLY A 117 15.97 -9.54 -11.44
N ILE A 118 15.20 -9.29 -10.39
CA ILE A 118 14.43 -8.05 -10.24
C ILE A 118 15.38 -6.93 -9.84
N LYS A 119 15.41 -5.86 -10.63
CA LYS A 119 16.25 -4.70 -10.36
C LYS A 119 15.80 -3.98 -9.09
N TYR A 120 16.69 -3.83 -8.12
CA TYR A 120 16.53 -3.05 -6.90
C TYR A 120 17.78 -2.27 -6.57
N SER A 121 17.72 -1.39 -5.56
CA SER A 121 18.90 -0.70 -5.03
C SER A 121 18.82 -0.65 -3.50
N LYS A 122 19.89 -1.07 -2.82
CA LYS A 122 20.09 -0.87 -1.37
C LYS A 122 20.67 0.53 -1.12
N CYS A 123 19.95 1.55 -1.52
CA CYS A 123 20.41 2.94 -1.43
C CYS A 123 20.46 3.48 0.01
N GLY A 124 19.92 2.76 0.98
CA GLY A 124 19.85 3.19 2.36
C GLY A 124 18.77 4.23 2.66
N LYS A 125 18.71 4.63 3.93
CA LYS A 125 17.80 5.68 4.43
C LYS A 125 18.45 6.46 5.56
N LEU A 126 18.37 7.78 5.45
CA LEU A 126 18.61 8.71 6.55
C LEU A 126 17.26 9.16 7.15
N ILE A 127 17.11 9.05 8.46
CA ILE A 127 16.05 9.69 9.22
C ILE A 127 16.69 10.87 9.92
N VAL A 128 16.32 12.10 9.52
CA VAL A 128 17.07 13.31 9.84
C VAL A 128 16.33 14.16 10.84
N ALA A 129 16.99 14.50 11.95
CA ALA A 129 16.57 15.52 12.90
C ALA A 129 17.11 16.88 12.45
N THR A 130 16.20 17.79 12.13
CA THR A 130 16.52 19.16 11.70
C THR A 130 16.40 20.17 12.84
N GLU A 131 15.71 19.82 13.91
CA GLU A 131 15.46 20.63 15.09
C GLU A 131 15.88 19.88 16.37
N ARG A 132 16.32 20.63 17.40
CA ARG A 132 16.75 20.03 18.68
C ARG A 132 15.65 19.20 19.35
N SER A 133 14.40 19.56 19.19
CA SER A 133 13.22 18.83 19.72
C SER A 133 13.02 17.46 19.07
N GLU A 134 13.61 17.20 17.90
CA GLU A 134 13.52 15.94 17.17
C GLU A 134 14.59 14.91 17.62
N VAL A 135 15.69 15.40 18.19
CA VAL A 135 16.83 14.54 18.58
C VAL A 135 16.44 13.44 19.57
N PRO A 136 15.75 13.71 20.68
CA PRO A 136 15.32 12.63 21.59
C PRO A 136 14.47 11.56 20.90
N ARG A 137 13.55 11.98 20.00
CA ARG A 137 12.70 11.07 19.21
C ARG A 137 13.51 10.22 18.22
N LEU A 138 14.62 10.75 17.71
CA LEU A 138 15.55 10.01 16.86
C LEU A 138 16.23 8.88 17.64
N PHE A 139 16.65 9.12 18.88
CA PHE A 139 17.18 8.10 19.79
C PHE A 139 16.14 7.02 20.12
N ASP A 140 14.89 7.42 20.38
CA ASP A 140 13.78 6.48 20.61
C ASP A 140 13.57 5.57 19.39
N LEU A 141 13.72 6.11 18.16
CA LEU A 141 13.65 5.32 16.93
C LEU A 141 14.81 4.35 16.79
N TYR A 142 16.02 4.76 17.14
CA TYR A 142 17.20 3.89 17.14
C TYR A 142 16.99 2.69 18.07
N GLU A 143 16.63 2.95 19.34
CA GLU A 143 16.32 1.91 20.31
C GLU A 143 15.20 0.97 19.86
N ARG A 144 14.15 1.55 19.23
CA ARG A 144 13.04 0.80 18.66
C ARG A 144 13.50 -0.09 17.52
N GLY A 145 14.36 0.42 16.64
CA GLY A 145 14.93 -0.32 15.52
C GLY A 145 15.75 -1.52 16.01
N LEU A 146 16.59 -1.34 17.03
CA LEU A 146 17.37 -2.41 17.66
C LEU A 146 16.44 -3.48 18.25
N LYS A 147 15.40 -3.08 19.00
CA LYS A 147 14.41 -4.01 19.58
C LYS A 147 13.62 -4.78 18.52
N ASN A 148 13.45 -4.22 17.32
CA ASN A 148 12.82 -4.90 16.18
C ASN A 148 13.78 -5.82 15.43
N GLY A 149 15.07 -5.85 15.77
CA GLY A 149 16.09 -6.65 15.09
C GLY A 149 16.52 -6.05 13.73
N VAL A 150 16.37 -4.74 13.54
CA VAL A 150 16.89 -4.04 12.37
C VAL A 150 18.41 -4.00 12.43
N LYS A 151 19.07 -4.50 11.41
CA LYS A 151 20.52 -4.66 11.38
C LYS A 151 21.23 -3.37 10.95
N ASP A 152 22.44 -3.18 11.49
CA ASP A 152 23.45 -2.19 11.06
C ASP A 152 22.93 -0.74 11.06
N ILE A 153 21.93 -0.43 11.88
CA ILE A 153 21.48 0.96 12.05
C ILE A 153 22.46 1.74 12.92
N GLN A 154 22.69 2.99 12.59
CA GLN A 154 23.68 3.84 13.24
C GLN A 154 23.14 5.26 13.45
N LEU A 155 23.43 5.83 14.63
CA LEU A 155 23.25 7.26 14.85
C LEU A 155 24.45 7.98 14.28
N MET A 156 24.20 9.08 13.57
CA MET A 156 25.22 9.87 12.87
C MET A 156 25.12 11.34 13.27
N ASP A 157 26.26 11.99 13.35
CA ASP A 157 26.33 13.44 13.44
C ASP A 157 26.16 14.09 12.04
N SER A 158 26.18 15.43 12.05
CA SER A 158 26.03 16.21 10.81
C SER A 158 27.17 16.01 9.82
N LYS A 159 28.39 15.67 10.27
CA LYS A 159 29.55 15.45 9.40
C LYS A 159 29.45 14.10 8.71
N GLU A 160 29.21 13.05 9.47
CA GLU A 160 29.02 11.67 8.98
C GLU A 160 27.83 11.60 8.00
N MET A 161 26.72 12.29 8.30
CA MET A 161 25.55 12.38 7.41
C MET A 161 25.93 12.98 6.04
N LYS A 162 26.78 14.00 5.99
CA LYS A 162 27.23 14.64 4.75
C LYS A 162 28.13 13.77 3.90
N GLU A 163 28.81 12.81 4.48
CA GLU A 163 29.60 11.82 3.72
C GLU A 163 28.68 10.93 2.87
N ILE A 164 27.49 10.62 3.38
CA ILE A 164 26.47 9.84 2.66
C ILE A 164 25.68 10.74 1.71
N GLU A 165 25.15 11.86 2.21
CA GLU A 165 24.30 12.81 1.49
C GLU A 165 24.87 14.25 1.60
N PRO A 166 25.76 14.67 0.69
CA PRO A 166 26.47 15.95 0.78
C PRO A 166 25.56 17.17 0.84
N HIS A 167 24.36 17.09 0.23
CA HIS A 167 23.39 18.16 0.18
C HIS A 167 22.43 18.14 1.37
N CYS A 168 22.42 17.07 2.19
CA CYS A 168 21.53 16.94 3.31
C CYS A 168 21.97 17.79 4.51
N LYS A 169 21.01 18.51 5.10
CA LYS A 169 21.23 19.31 6.31
C LYS A 169 20.39 18.75 7.46
N GLY A 170 21.02 18.64 8.61
CA GLY A 170 20.41 18.18 9.84
C GLY A 170 21.38 18.27 11.01
N LEU A 171 20.88 18.13 12.22
CA LEU A 171 21.68 18.10 13.44
C LEU A 171 22.26 16.70 13.68
N GLN A 172 21.42 15.68 13.51
CA GLN A 172 21.73 14.27 13.64
C GLN A 172 20.86 13.44 12.70
N ALA A 173 21.29 12.24 12.38
CA ALA A 173 20.53 11.29 11.59
C ALA A 173 20.62 9.86 12.14
N LEU A 174 19.61 9.07 11.83
CA LEU A 174 19.63 7.61 11.97
C LEU A 174 19.81 7.02 10.56
N TRP A 175 20.92 6.33 10.36
CA TRP A 175 21.24 5.63 9.13
C TRP A 175 20.71 4.20 9.14
N SER A 176 20.10 3.78 8.05
CA SER A 176 19.61 2.41 7.83
C SER A 176 20.10 1.90 6.49
N PRO A 177 21.25 1.19 6.43
CA PRO A 177 21.90 0.79 5.17
C PRO A 177 21.10 -0.23 4.37
N HIS A 178 20.27 -1.05 5.03
CA HIS A 178 19.50 -2.11 4.39
C HIS A 178 18.14 -1.66 3.84
N THR A 179 17.72 -0.43 4.08
CA THR A 179 16.58 0.15 3.37
C THR A 179 16.92 0.28 1.88
N GLY A 180 15.97 -0.06 1.03
CA GLY A 180 16.19 0.02 -0.41
C GLY A 180 14.98 0.51 -1.18
N ILE A 181 15.07 0.42 -2.50
CA ILE A 181 14.01 0.76 -3.44
C ILE A 181 13.84 -0.32 -4.50
N VAL A 182 12.60 -0.50 -4.95
CA VAL A 182 12.21 -1.46 -5.98
C VAL A 182 10.92 -1.00 -6.67
N SER A 183 10.59 -1.55 -7.82
CA SER A 183 9.25 -1.44 -8.41
C SER A 183 8.34 -2.53 -7.86
N TRP A 184 7.48 -2.19 -6.90
CA TRP A 184 6.54 -3.16 -6.32
C TRP A 184 5.51 -3.67 -7.33
N ALA A 185 5.22 -2.93 -8.41
CA ALA A 185 4.43 -3.43 -9.52
C ALA A 185 5.14 -4.60 -10.21
N GLN A 186 6.43 -4.45 -10.58
CA GLN A 186 7.22 -5.54 -11.17
C GLN A 186 7.36 -6.75 -10.25
N VAL A 187 7.49 -6.53 -8.94
CA VAL A 187 7.51 -7.60 -7.95
C VAL A 187 6.18 -8.36 -7.95
N THR A 188 5.06 -7.65 -7.98
CA THR A 188 3.71 -8.26 -8.04
C THR A 188 3.53 -9.07 -9.32
N ASP A 189 3.94 -8.51 -10.48
CA ASP A 189 3.88 -9.22 -11.76
C ASP A 189 4.74 -10.50 -11.74
N SER A 190 5.91 -10.46 -11.07
CA SER A 190 6.76 -11.63 -10.88
C SER A 190 6.09 -12.70 -10.01
N TYR A 191 5.38 -12.32 -8.94
CA TYR A 191 4.61 -13.27 -8.13
C TYR A 191 3.50 -13.94 -8.95
N VAL A 192 2.79 -13.15 -9.75
CA VAL A 192 1.73 -13.67 -10.64
C VAL A 192 2.31 -14.60 -11.69
N LYS A 193 3.47 -14.29 -12.25
CA LYS A 193 4.17 -15.16 -13.19
C LYS A 193 4.50 -16.51 -12.57
N ASP A 194 5.11 -16.52 -11.38
CA ASP A 194 5.40 -17.75 -10.63
C ASP A 194 4.11 -18.56 -10.37
N PHE A 195 3.04 -17.87 -9.96
CA PHE A 195 1.74 -18.49 -9.70
C PHE A 195 1.18 -19.20 -10.95
N ILE A 196 1.24 -18.55 -12.12
CA ILE A 196 0.78 -19.12 -13.40
C ILE A 196 1.66 -20.29 -13.82
N GLU A 197 2.99 -20.17 -13.69
CA GLU A 197 3.94 -21.22 -14.02
C GLU A 197 3.73 -22.50 -13.17
N CYS A 198 3.23 -22.34 -11.94
CA CYS A 198 2.84 -23.43 -11.06
C CYS A 198 1.41 -23.97 -11.31
N GLY A 199 0.72 -23.52 -12.37
CA GLY A 199 -0.60 -24.03 -12.76
C GLY A 199 -1.79 -23.20 -12.24
N GLY A 200 -1.54 -22.11 -11.53
CA GLY A 200 -2.58 -21.17 -11.07
C GLY A 200 -3.33 -20.49 -12.22
N LYS A 201 -4.60 -20.20 -12.01
CA LYS A 201 -5.45 -19.53 -12.99
C LYS A 201 -5.74 -18.09 -12.59
N THR A 202 -5.70 -17.16 -13.54
CA THR A 202 -5.92 -15.74 -13.30
C THR A 202 -7.15 -15.22 -14.05
N TYR A 203 -7.91 -14.36 -13.38
CA TYR A 203 -9.09 -13.68 -13.92
C TYR A 203 -8.93 -12.18 -13.73
N LEU A 204 -8.89 -11.44 -14.82
CA LEU A 204 -8.87 -9.97 -14.86
C LEU A 204 -10.25 -9.45 -15.29
N ASN A 205 -10.55 -8.20 -14.99
CA ASN A 205 -11.85 -7.57 -15.21
C ASN A 205 -13.00 -8.32 -14.51
N PHE A 206 -12.73 -8.95 -13.37
CA PHE A 206 -13.69 -9.68 -12.56
C PHE A 206 -13.94 -8.92 -11.25
N GLU A 207 -14.84 -7.95 -11.28
CA GLU A 207 -15.23 -7.20 -10.09
C GLU A 207 -16.31 -7.95 -9.31
N VAL A 208 -15.95 -8.49 -8.14
CA VAL A 208 -16.86 -9.27 -7.30
C VAL A 208 -18.03 -8.42 -6.83
N LYS A 209 -19.24 -8.82 -7.18
CA LYS A 209 -20.51 -8.19 -6.80
C LYS A 209 -21.18 -8.86 -5.61
N LYS A 210 -21.12 -10.19 -5.55
CA LYS A 210 -21.75 -10.97 -4.47
C LYS A 210 -21.15 -12.35 -4.30
N PHE A 211 -21.33 -12.87 -3.10
CA PHE A 211 -21.10 -14.28 -2.76
C PHE A 211 -22.46 -14.91 -2.44
N ILE A 212 -22.72 -16.08 -2.98
CA ILE A 212 -23.93 -16.85 -2.67
C ILE A 212 -23.58 -18.32 -2.46
N GLU A 213 -24.42 -19.05 -1.79
CA GLU A 213 -24.29 -20.50 -1.66
C GLU A 213 -24.54 -21.16 -3.00
N ALA A 214 -23.63 -22.06 -3.40
CA ALA A 214 -23.75 -22.86 -4.62
C ALA A 214 -24.54 -24.13 -4.32
N GLU A 215 -25.18 -24.69 -5.34
CA GLU A 215 -25.84 -26.01 -5.24
C GLU A 215 -24.83 -27.15 -5.03
N SER A 216 -23.58 -26.95 -5.41
CA SER A 216 -22.50 -27.92 -5.25
C SER A 216 -22.03 -27.97 -3.80
N ALA A 217 -22.17 -29.12 -3.16
CA ALA A 217 -21.63 -29.36 -1.82
C ALA A 217 -20.08 -29.36 -1.80
N GLU A 218 -19.45 -29.69 -2.91
CA GLU A 218 -17.99 -29.71 -3.03
C GLU A 218 -17.40 -28.29 -3.21
N TYR A 219 -18.08 -27.41 -3.96
CA TYR A 219 -17.67 -26.03 -4.22
C TYR A 219 -18.78 -25.04 -3.78
N PRO A 220 -19.02 -24.92 -2.48
CA PRO A 220 -20.24 -24.27 -1.96
C PRO A 220 -20.24 -22.75 -2.04
N VAL A 221 -19.10 -22.11 -2.35
CA VAL A 221 -19.01 -20.64 -2.48
C VAL A 221 -19.10 -20.26 -3.95
N LYS A 222 -20.20 -19.66 -4.36
CA LYS A 222 -20.39 -19.10 -5.71
C LYS A 222 -20.07 -17.61 -5.69
N ILE A 223 -19.04 -17.20 -6.43
CA ILE A 223 -18.54 -15.84 -6.56
C ILE A 223 -19.06 -15.30 -7.89
N ILE A 224 -19.75 -14.16 -7.84
CA ILE A 224 -20.39 -13.55 -9.02
C ILE A 224 -19.86 -12.14 -9.18
N ASP A 225 -19.41 -11.79 -10.38
CA ASP A 225 -18.95 -10.45 -10.73
C ASP A 225 -20.10 -9.53 -11.18
N THR A 226 -19.76 -8.31 -11.55
CA THR A 226 -20.69 -7.30 -12.05
C THR A 226 -21.31 -7.64 -13.40
N GLU A 227 -20.65 -8.49 -14.20
CA GLU A 227 -21.10 -8.95 -15.52
C GLU A 227 -21.82 -10.32 -15.47
N ASN A 228 -22.04 -10.86 -14.23
CA ASN A 228 -22.62 -12.17 -13.93
C ASN A 228 -21.77 -13.36 -14.35
N ASN A 229 -20.45 -13.18 -14.57
CA ASN A 229 -19.53 -14.31 -14.64
C ASN A 229 -19.44 -15.00 -13.27
N VAL A 230 -19.18 -16.31 -13.28
CA VAL A 230 -19.25 -17.16 -12.08
C VAL A 230 -17.96 -17.92 -11.88
N ILE A 231 -17.47 -17.94 -10.65
CA ILE A 231 -16.43 -18.82 -10.14
C ILE A 231 -16.98 -19.53 -8.91
N ASN A 232 -16.84 -20.85 -8.85
CA ASN A 232 -17.18 -21.65 -7.67
C ASN A 232 -15.90 -22.04 -6.93
N ALA A 233 -15.91 -21.97 -5.59
CA ALA A 233 -14.75 -22.30 -4.77
C ALA A 233 -15.14 -23.08 -3.51
N LYS A 234 -14.21 -23.90 -3.00
CA LYS A 234 -14.35 -24.50 -1.65
C LYS A 234 -14.10 -23.44 -0.59
N TYR A 235 -13.07 -22.63 -0.79
CA TYR A 235 -12.62 -21.59 0.13
C TYR A 235 -12.24 -20.31 -0.61
N VAL A 236 -12.29 -19.20 0.10
CA VAL A 236 -11.97 -17.88 -0.46
C VAL A 236 -11.04 -17.12 0.48
N LEU A 237 -9.99 -16.52 -0.09
CA LEU A 237 -9.18 -15.50 0.56
C LEU A 237 -9.47 -14.15 -0.10
N THR A 238 -9.79 -13.10 0.66
CA THR A 238 -9.94 -11.76 0.10
C THR A 238 -8.79 -10.84 0.51
N CYS A 239 -8.17 -10.17 -0.47
CA CYS A 239 -7.09 -9.20 -0.31
C CYS A 239 -7.42 -7.91 -1.06
N CYS A 240 -8.59 -7.33 -0.79
CA CYS A 240 -9.24 -6.31 -1.61
C CYS A 240 -8.80 -4.86 -1.30
N GLY A 241 -7.78 -4.66 -0.46
CA GLY A 241 -7.16 -3.35 -0.23
C GLY A 241 -8.18 -2.24 0.10
N LEU A 242 -8.34 -1.27 -0.79
CA LEU A 242 -9.28 -0.14 -0.63
C LEU A 242 -10.75 -0.59 -0.45
N HIS A 243 -11.12 -1.74 -0.99
CA HIS A 243 -12.48 -2.27 -0.93
C HIS A 243 -12.65 -3.41 0.09
N SER A 244 -11.66 -3.66 0.95
CA SER A 244 -11.68 -4.79 1.89
C SER A 244 -12.87 -4.77 2.86
N ASP A 245 -13.30 -3.60 3.31
CA ASP A 245 -14.49 -3.43 4.16
C ASP A 245 -15.77 -3.77 3.41
N LYS A 246 -15.95 -3.27 2.17
CA LYS A 246 -17.14 -3.52 1.35
C LYS A 246 -17.27 -5.01 0.99
N VAL A 247 -16.16 -5.63 0.56
CA VAL A 247 -16.17 -7.05 0.18
C VAL A 247 -16.44 -7.96 1.38
N ALA A 248 -15.92 -7.63 2.57
CA ALA A 248 -16.19 -8.40 3.76
C ALA A 248 -17.68 -8.36 4.17
N VAL A 249 -18.35 -7.23 4.01
CA VAL A 249 -19.78 -7.09 4.26
C VAL A 249 -20.63 -8.00 3.36
N LEU A 250 -20.17 -8.28 2.12
CA LEU A 250 -20.88 -9.18 1.20
C LEU A 250 -20.99 -10.62 1.73
N THR A 251 -20.16 -11.00 2.69
CA THR A 251 -20.18 -12.33 3.34
C THR A 251 -20.72 -12.31 4.76
N GLY A 252 -21.33 -11.16 5.18
CA GLY A 252 -21.94 -11.00 6.49
C GLY A 252 -21.01 -10.48 7.59
N CYS A 253 -19.77 -10.09 7.28
CA CYS A 253 -18.88 -9.44 8.24
C CYS A 253 -19.41 -8.07 8.68
N PRO A 254 -19.08 -7.62 9.91
CA PRO A 254 -19.38 -6.26 10.35
C PRO A 254 -18.75 -5.20 9.41
N GLU A 255 -19.39 -4.04 9.31
CA GLU A 255 -18.81 -2.90 8.55
C GLU A 255 -17.49 -2.40 9.15
N GLU A 256 -17.26 -2.62 10.44
CA GLU A 256 -16.04 -2.24 11.14
C GLU A 256 -14.98 -3.35 11.05
N PRO A 257 -13.72 -3.00 10.76
CA PRO A 257 -13.18 -1.67 10.49
C PRO A 257 -13.60 -1.14 9.11
N LYS A 258 -13.85 0.18 9.03
CA LYS A 258 -14.12 0.86 7.77
C LYS A 258 -12.84 1.38 7.14
N ILE A 259 -12.73 1.27 5.83
CA ILE A 259 -11.58 1.81 5.09
C ILE A 259 -11.85 3.25 4.69
N ILE A 260 -11.03 4.15 5.20
CA ILE A 260 -11.02 5.58 4.84
C ILE A 260 -9.85 5.80 3.87
N PRO A 261 -10.12 6.31 2.65
CA PRO A 261 -9.07 6.52 1.66
C PRO A 261 -8.32 7.83 1.94
N PHE A 262 -6.98 7.73 2.10
CA PHE A 262 -6.10 8.90 2.19
C PHE A 262 -5.18 8.95 0.98
N ARG A 263 -5.33 10.02 0.19
CA ARG A 263 -4.49 10.27 -0.97
C ARG A 263 -3.17 10.89 -0.54
N GLY A 264 -2.08 10.31 -1.03
CA GLY A 264 -0.74 10.86 -0.91
C GLY A 264 -0.24 11.28 -2.29
N GLU A 265 -0.01 12.57 -2.47
CA GLU A 265 0.49 13.14 -3.71
C GLU A 265 2.00 13.29 -3.67
N TYR A 266 2.64 12.98 -4.77
CA TYR A 266 4.07 13.13 -4.95
C TYR A 266 4.37 14.25 -5.94
N LEU A 267 5.55 14.85 -5.76
CA LEU A 267 6.21 15.66 -6.78
C LEU A 267 7.41 14.87 -7.31
N TYR A 268 7.80 15.10 -8.55
CA TYR A 268 9.08 14.66 -9.08
C TYR A 268 10.08 15.82 -9.00
N LEU A 269 11.35 15.52 -8.66
CA LEU A 269 12.43 16.45 -8.97
C LEU A 269 12.67 16.44 -10.49
N VAL A 270 12.93 17.61 -11.05
CA VAL A 270 13.39 17.71 -12.45
C VAL A 270 14.71 16.93 -12.65
N PRO A 271 14.97 16.35 -13.84
CA PRO A 271 16.07 15.42 -14.03
C PRO A 271 17.46 15.95 -13.63
N ASN A 272 17.73 17.21 -13.87
CA ASN A 272 19.01 17.86 -13.50
C ASN A 272 19.22 17.99 -11.98
N LYS A 273 18.15 17.89 -11.17
CA LYS A 273 18.18 17.95 -9.70
C LYS A 273 18.10 16.58 -9.03
N SER A 274 17.87 15.50 -9.78
CA SER A 274 17.81 14.15 -9.21
C SER A 274 19.10 13.71 -8.51
N LYS A 275 20.24 14.34 -8.84
CA LYS A 275 21.55 14.09 -8.21
C LYS A 275 21.67 14.67 -6.79
N LEU A 276 20.74 15.51 -6.35
CA LEU A 276 20.75 16.12 -5.02
C LEU A 276 20.49 15.11 -3.89
N THR A 277 19.97 13.93 -4.20
CA THR A 277 19.82 12.85 -3.23
C THR A 277 20.14 11.50 -3.84
N LYS A 278 20.85 10.66 -3.10
CA LYS A 278 21.23 9.30 -3.47
C LYS A 278 20.47 8.24 -2.67
N THR A 279 20.04 8.62 -1.48
CA THR A 279 19.39 7.74 -0.50
C THR A 279 17.94 8.22 -0.21
N ASN A 280 17.21 7.45 0.58
CA ASN A 280 15.94 7.92 1.14
C ASN A 280 16.22 8.93 2.26
N ILE A 281 15.65 10.13 2.20
CA ILE A 281 15.77 11.14 3.26
C ILE A 281 14.39 11.39 3.87
N TYR A 282 14.24 11.02 5.14
CA TYR A 282 12.98 11.02 5.86
C TYR A 282 13.03 11.91 7.10
N PRO A 283 11.89 12.52 7.51
CA PRO A 283 11.78 13.22 8.78
C PRO A 283 11.78 12.26 9.96
N VAL A 284 12.15 12.77 11.13
CA VAL A 284 11.78 12.16 12.39
C VAL A 284 10.25 12.26 12.54
N PRO A 285 9.52 11.16 12.78
CA PRO A 285 8.08 11.21 12.95
C PRO A 285 7.65 12.11 14.11
N ASP A 286 6.59 12.89 13.88
CA ASP A 286 5.94 13.63 14.93
C ASP A 286 4.74 12.83 15.47
N PRO A 287 4.77 12.37 16.74
CA PRO A 287 3.71 11.50 17.28
C PRO A 287 2.34 12.19 17.40
N ARG A 288 2.29 13.52 17.24
CA ARG A 288 1.05 14.27 17.24
C ARG A 288 0.23 14.08 15.95
N PHE A 289 0.88 13.57 14.89
CA PHE A 289 0.25 13.41 13.59
C PHE A 289 0.22 11.93 13.16
N PRO A 290 -0.86 11.51 12.50
CA PRO A 290 -1.04 10.11 12.13
C PRO A 290 -0.22 9.68 10.90
N PHE A 291 0.37 10.63 10.17
CA PHE A 291 1.11 10.38 8.95
C PHE A 291 2.51 10.97 9.01
N LEU A 292 3.44 10.29 8.34
CA LEU A 292 4.82 10.74 8.20
C LEU A 292 4.88 12.00 7.32
N GLY A 293 5.77 12.93 7.67
CA GLY A 293 6.00 14.14 6.89
C GLY A 293 6.63 13.87 5.52
N VAL A 294 6.68 14.92 4.69
CA VAL A 294 7.24 14.89 3.33
C VAL A 294 8.71 14.43 3.37
N HIS A 295 9.07 13.54 2.47
CA HIS A 295 10.40 12.95 2.37
C HIS A 295 10.84 12.81 0.90
N LEU A 296 12.12 12.54 0.68
CA LEU A 296 12.70 12.28 -0.64
C LEU A 296 12.98 10.80 -0.80
N THR A 297 12.65 10.27 -1.98
CA THR A 297 12.89 8.86 -2.31
C THR A 297 13.37 8.74 -3.75
N PRO A 298 14.59 8.24 -3.99
CA PRO A 298 15.01 7.82 -5.31
C PRO A 298 14.13 6.68 -5.82
N ARG A 299 13.97 6.57 -7.12
CA ARG A 299 13.24 5.49 -7.76
C ARG A 299 14.17 4.68 -8.67
N ILE A 300 13.76 3.45 -8.95
CA ILE A 300 14.52 2.53 -9.83
C ILE A 300 14.65 3.05 -11.26
N ASP A 301 13.75 3.93 -11.68
CA ASP A 301 13.77 4.60 -12.99
C ASP A 301 14.69 5.84 -13.03
N GLY A 302 15.41 6.14 -11.93
CA GLY A 302 16.34 7.26 -11.82
C GLY A 302 15.72 8.59 -11.42
N ARG A 303 14.39 8.67 -11.34
CA ARG A 303 13.70 9.86 -10.83
C ARG A 303 13.76 9.91 -9.31
N VAL A 304 13.53 11.09 -8.76
CA VAL A 304 13.37 11.29 -7.32
C VAL A 304 11.98 11.82 -7.04
N ILE A 305 11.26 11.18 -6.13
CA ILE A 305 9.97 11.67 -5.66
C ILE A 305 10.12 12.38 -4.34
N VAL A 306 9.29 13.42 -4.19
CA VAL A 306 9.14 14.25 -3.00
C VAL A 306 7.72 14.11 -2.50
N GLY A 307 7.53 13.75 -1.27
CA GLY A 307 6.21 13.48 -0.71
C GLY A 307 6.19 12.16 0.05
N PRO A 308 5.01 11.55 0.24
CA PRO A 308 3.72 12.14 -0.07
C PRO A 308 3.21 13.04 1.05
N ASN A 309 2.22 13.86 0.74
CA ASN A 309 1.31 14.42 1.74
C ASN A 309 0.25 13.37 2.17
N ALA A 310 -0.73 13.79 2.98
CA ALA A 310 -1.84 12.93 3.36
C ALA A 310 -3.13 13.76 3.45
N ILE A 311 -3.97 13.63 2.44
CA ILE A 311 -5.27 14.30 2.35
C ILE A 311 -6.39 13.28 2.17
N LEU A 312 -7.61 13.63 2.58
CA LEU A 312 -8.76 12.77 2.31
C LEU A 312 -8.97 12.65 0.79
N ALA A 313 -9.11 11.42 0.29
CA ALA A 313 -9.63 11.19 -1.06
C ALA A 313 -11.16 11.19 -1.03
N PHE A 314 -11.80 11.75 -2.07
CA PHE A 314 -13.27 11.88 -2.11
C PHE A 314 -13.98 10.62 -2.63
N CYS A 315 -13.21 9.59 -2.95
CA CYS A 315 -13.66 8.23 -3.19
C CYS A 315 -12.50 7.25 -2.95
N LYS A 316 -12.79 5.95 -2.88
CA LYS A 316 -11.77 4.91 -2.62
C LYS A 316 -10.67 4.88 -3.68
N GLU A 317 -10.99 5.22 -4.91
CA GLU A 317 -10.07 5.27 -6.05
C GLU A 317 -9.78 6.71 -6.49
N GLY A 318 -9.80 7.65 -5.55
CA GLY A 318 -9.59 9.09 -5.79
C GLY A 318 -8.12 9.44 -5.97
N TYR A 319 -7.53 9.12 -7.12
CA TYR A 319 -6.14 9.43 -7.47
C TYR A 319 -5.94 10.89 -7.90
N ARG A 320 -7.00 11.57 -8.32
CA ARG A 320 -6.99 12.97 -8.77
C ARG A 320 -7.90 13.83 -7.89
N TRP A 321 -7.70 15.15 -7.91
CA TRP A 321 -8.56 16.09 -7.18
C TRP A 321 -10.02 16.10 -7.68
N GLY A 322 -10.22 15.79 -8.97
CA GLY A 322 -11.55 15.71 -9.59
C GLY A 322 -12.24 14.35 -9.42
N ASP A 323 -11.57 13.34 -8.89
CA ASP A 323 -12.17 12.04 -8.69
C ASP A 323 -13.02 12.05 -7.43
N TYR A 324 -14.33 11.87 -7.58
CA TYR A 324 -15.26 11.80 -6.45
C TYR A 324 -16.40 10.81 -6.73
N ASN A 325 -16.90 10.23 -5.67
CA ASN A 325 -18.11 9.43 -5.66
C ASN A 325 -18.98 9.92 -4.51
N MET A 326 -20.13 10.49 -4.82
CA MET A 326 -21.02 11.11 -3.82
C MET A 326 -21.55 10.12 -2.79
N GLN A 327 -21.78 8.86 -3.18
CA GLN A 327 -22.22 7.83 -2.26
C GLN A 327 -21.09 7.47 -1.28
N GLU A 328 -19.90 7.21 -1.78
CA GLU A 328 -18.73 6.90 -0.93
C GLU A 328 -18.38 8.07 0.00
N LEU A 329 -18.44 9.30 -0.51
CA LEU A 329 -18.21 10.49 0.31
C LEU A 329 -19.25 10.63 1.44
N LYS A 330 -20.53 10.38 1.16
CA LYS A 330 -21.59 10.35 2.19
C LYS A 330 -21.33 9.25 3.22
N GLU A 331 -20.90 8.05 2.79
CA GLU A 331 -20.54 6.95 3.68
C GLU A 331 -19.36 7.29 4.59
N ILE A 332 -18.33 7.97 4.05
CA ILE A 332 -17.15 8.41 4.82
C ILE A 332 -17.56 9.47 5.85
N ILE A 333 -18.27 10.52 5.43
CA ILE A 333 -18.70 11.62 6.32
C ILE A 333 -19.73 11.10 7.34
N GLY A 334 -20.60 10.17 6.96
CA GLY A 334 -21.59 9.53 7.85
C GLY A 334 -20.95 8.64 8.92
N PHE A 335 -19.72 8.15 8.71
CA PHE A 335 -19.06 7.26 9.66
C PHE A 335 -18.60 8.00 10.92
N SER A 336 -19.03 7.53 12.09
CA SER A 336 -18.75 8.20 13.37
C SER A 336 -17.27 8.32 13.66
N GLY A 337 -16.47 7.30 13.31
CA GLY A 337 -15.02 7.30 13.49
C GLY A 337 -14.35 8.41 12.68
N PHE A 338 -14.74 8.57 11.41
CA PHE A 338 -14.21 9.67 10.59
C PHE A 338 -14.56 11.05 11.16
N ARG A 339 -15.80 11.27 11.60
CA ARG A 339 -16.19 12.55 12.19
C ARG A 339 -15.37 12.89 13.43
N LYS A 340 -15.17 11.91 14.34
CA LYS A 340 -14.35 12.10 15.56
C LYS A 340 -12.89 12.42 15.21
N MET A 341 -12.31 11.69 14.27
CA MET A 341 -10.95 11.94 13.78
C MET A 341 -10.86 13.31 13.11
N ALA A 342 -11.81 13.66 12.24
CA ALA A 342 -11.83 14.94 11.53
C ALA A 342 -11.92 16.12 12.50
N MET A 343 -12.75 16.04 13.55
CA MET A 343 -12.80 17.07 14.60
C MET A 343 -11.47 17.22 15.34
N LYS A 344 -10.85 16.09 15.70
CA LYS A 344 -9.56 16.08 16.43
C LYS A 344 -8.41 16.68 15.61
N TYR A 345 -8.39 16.42 14.29
CA TYR A 345 -7.28 16.81 13.41
C TYR A 345 -7.67 17.83 12.33
N ALA A 346 -8.79 18.57 12.52
CA ALA A 346 -9.31 19.52 11.53
C ALA A 346 -8.28 20.54 11.04
N SER A 347 -7.58 21.19 11.97
CA SER A 347 -6.56 22.20 11.63
C SER A 347 -5.38 21.60 10.85
N PHE A 348 -4.99 20.38 11.17
CA PHE A 348 -3.94 19.66 10.44
C PHE A 348 -4.42 19.29 9.04
N GLY A 349 -5.61 18.70 8.91
CA GLY A 349 -6.18 18.31 7.62
C GLY A 349 -6.34 19.49 6.66
N ILE A 350 -6.82 20.63 7.14
CA ILE A 350 -6.92 21.87 6.33
C ILE A 350 -5.54 22.34 5.88
N LYS A 351 -4.54 22.36 6.77
CA LYS A 351 -3.16 22.72 6.41
C LYS A 351 -2.57 21.79 5.35
N GLU A 352 -2.80 20.49 5.46
CA GLU A 352 -2.35 19.51 4.47
C GLU A 352 -3.05 19.71 3.11
N MET A 353 -4.36 19.99 3.09
CA MET A 353 -5.08 20.32 1.85
C MET A 353 -4.53 21.58 1.18
N ILE A 354 -4.24 22.65 1.96
CA ILE A 354 -3.64 23.88 1.43
C ILE A 354 -2.23 23.61 0.89
N ARG A 355 -1.41 22.84 1.60
CA ARG A 355 -0.07 22.43 1.13
C ARG A 355 -0.13 21.61 -0.16
N SER A 356 -1.10 20.73 -0.27
CA SER A 356 -1.32 19.92 -1.47
C SER A 356 -1.69 20.77 -2.68
N ALA A 357 -2.53 21.78 -2.49
CA ALA A 357 -2.93 22.69 -3.56
C ALA A 357 -1.81 23.67 -3.99
N ILE A 358 -0.92 24.04 -3.05
CA ILE A 358 0.11 25.08 -3.23
C ILE A 358 1.50 24.42 -3.18
N THR A 359 2.05 24.04 -4.35
CA THR A 359 3.36 23.38 -4.48
C THR A 359 4.50 24.04 -3.70
N PRO A 360 4.68 25.38 -3.69
CA PRO A 360 5.70 26.03 -2.87
C PRO A 360 5.66 25.67 -1.38
N LEU A 361 4.48 25.48 -0.80
CA LEU A 361 4.35 25.11 0.61
C LEU A 361 4.79 23.67 0.87
N GLN A 362 4.63 22.77 -0.11
CA GLN A 362 5.14 21.40 -0.04
C GLN A 362 6.67 21.40 -0.16
N VAL A 363 7.22 22.18 -1.08
CA VAL A 363 8.67 22.33 -1.27
C VAL A 363 9.34 22.90 -0.01
N MET A 364 8.74 23.82 0.71
CA MET A 364 9.27 24.32 1.97
C MET A 364 9.56 23.23 3.01
N GLN A 365 8.81 22.13 3.01
CA GLN A 365 9.06 21.00 3.92
C GLN A 365 10.35 20.25 3.55
N VAL A 366 10.62 20.11 2.26
CA VAL A 366 11.82 19.43 1.73
C VAL A 366 13.07 20.28 1.92
N ARG A 367 12.94 21.60 1.83
CA ARG A 367 14.04 22.54 2.03
C ARG A 367 14.65 22.49 3.45
N LYS A 368 13.96 21.87 4.40
CA LYS A 368 14.55 21.57 5.72
C LYS A 368 15.75 20.64 5.59
N TYR A 369 15.74 19.74 4.61
CA TYR A 369 16.78 18.73 4.36
C TYR A 369 17.71 19.12 3.23
N ILE A 370 17.17 19.60 2.09
CA ILE A 370 17.95 20.02 0.91
C ILE A 370 17.52 21.42 0.54
N GLN A 371 18.33 22.40 0.91
CA GLN A 371 18.00 23.83 0.76
C GLN A 371 18.01 24.30 -0.69
N GLU A 372 18.74 23.60 -1.55
CA GLU A 372 18.91 23.92 -2.97
C GLU A 372 17.67 23.67 -3.81
N ILE A 373 16.69 22.91 -3.28
CA ILE A 373 15.43 22.63 -4.00
C ILE A 373 14.52 23.86 -3.94
N THR A 374 14.06 24.30 -5.09
CA THR A 374 13.09 25.39 -5.26
C THR A 374 11.78 24.88 -5.88
N SER A 375 10.77 25.73 -5.96
CA SER A 375 9.50 25.36 -6.61
C SER A 375 9.61 25.17 -8.12
N ALA A 376 10.68 25.71 -8.75
CA ALA A 376 10.98 25.48 -10.16
C ALA A 376 11.65 24.14 -10.43
N ASP A 377 12.14 23.48 -9.37
CA ASP A 377 12.85 22.19 -9.47
C ASP A 377 11.93 20.99 -9.28
N VAL A 378 10.61 21.21 -9.20
CA VAL A 378 9.64 20.13 -8.98
C VAL A 378 8.50 20.18 -9.99
N GLU A 379 8.02 18.99 -10.37
CA GLU A 379 6.86 18.78 -11.21
C GLU A 379 5.83 17.92 -10.47
N ARG A 380 4.54 18.04 -10.80
CA ARG A 380 3.52 17.16 -10.24
C ARG A 380 3.76 15.71 -10.66
N GLY A 381 3.81 14.85 -9.68
CA GLY A 381 4.00 13.41 -9.85
C GLY A 381 2.70 12.61 -9.71
N PRO A 382 2.82 11.29 -9.52
CA PRO A 382 1.67 10.42 -9.30
C PRO A 382 1.06 10.63 -7.91
N ALA A 383 -0.10 10.03 -7.69
CA ALA A 383 -0.69 9.90 -6.38
C ALA A 383 -0.95 8.43 -6.05
N GLY A 384 -0.89 8.09 -4.77
CA GLY A 384 -1.34 6.81 -4.24
C GLY A 384 -2.47 7.02 -3.24
N VAL A 385 -3.42 6.09 -3.18
CA VAL A 385 -4.48 6.12 -2.17
C VAL A 385 -4.23 5.03 -1.14
N ARG A 386 -4.06 5.43 0.12
CA ARG A 386 -3.87 4.51 1.24
C ARG A 386 -5.23 4.01 1.74
N ALA A 387 -5.39 2.70 1.86
CA ALA A 387 -6.51 2.08 2.56
C ALA A 387 -6.24 2.15 4.07
N GLN A 388 -6.78 3.15 4.75
CA GLN A 388 -6.60 3.30 6.18
C GLN A 388 -7.80 2.76 6.93
N ALA A 389 -7.62 1.63 7.60
CA ALA A 389 -8.65 1.05 8.46
C ALA A 389 -8.88 1.92 9.70
N MET A 390 -10.13 2.12 10.05
CA MET A 390 -10.56 2.98 11.16
C MET A 390 -11.70 2.34 11.94
N ALA A 391 -11.61 2.42 13.27
CA ALA A 391 -12.67 2.01 14.19
C ALA A 391 -13.73 3.12 14.38
N LYS A 392 -14.90 2.77 14.91
CA LYS A 392 -16.02 3.71 15.17
C LYS A 392 -15.69 4.81 16.19
N ASP A 393 -14.68 4.62 17.00
CA ASP A 393 -14.18 5.62 17.95
C ASP A 393 -13.24 6.66 17.33
N GLY A 394 -12.82 6.45 16.05
CA GLY A 394 -11.88 7.30 15.32
C GLY A 394 -10.42 6.86 15.43
N THR A 395 -10.15 5.75 16.10
CA THR A 395 -8.81 5.16 16.18
C THR A 395 -8.42 4.56 14.83
N LEU A 396 -7.21 4.89 14.37
CA LEU A 396 -6.62 4.26 13.19
C LEU A 396 -6.10 2.87 13.58
N ILE A 397 -6.48 1.86 12.82
CA ILE A 397 -6.02 0.51 13.03
C ILE A 397 -4.67 0.36 12.33
N GLU A 398 -3.63 0.23 13.14
CA GLU A 398 -2.25 0.26 12.65
C GLU A 398 -1.68 -1.10 12.27
N ASP A 399 -2.23 -2.20 12.77
CA ASP A 399 -1.71 -3.55 12.49
C ASP A 399 -2.58 -4.33 11.51
N PHE A 400 -2.13 -5.51 11.11
CA PHE A 400 -2.87 -6.39 10.20
C PHE A 400 -4.14 -6.92 10.86
N VAL A 401 -5.24 -6.95 10.09
CA VAL A 401 -6.52 -7.51 10.53
C VAL A 401 -6.95 -8.59 9.56
N PHE A 402 -7.14 -9.79 10.09
CA PHE A 402 -7.72 -10.92 9.40
C PHE A 402 -9.01 -11.32 10.13
N ASP A 403 -10.06 -11.56 9.35
CA ASP A 403 -11.38 -11.93 9.85
C ASP A 403 -11.82 -13.21 9.14
N SER A 404 -12.03 -14.26 9.91
CA SER A 404 -12.42 -15.58 9.44
C SER A 404 -13.72 -16.09 10.05
N LYS A 405 -14.42 -15.25 10.81
CA LYS A 405 -15.70 -15.60 11.44
C LYS A 405 -16.79 -14.64 11.03
N PRO A 406 -17.17 -14.61 9.77
CA PRO A 406 -18.40 -13.93 9.40
C PRO A 406 -19.58 -14.71 10.01
N GLY A 407 -20.42 -14.02 10.75
CA GLY A 407 -21.44 -14.63 11.58
C GLY A 407 -22.63 -15.24 10.85
N HIS A 408 -22.60 -15.50 9.55
CA HIS A 408 -23.77 -15.92 8.81
C HIS A 408 -23.50 -17.00 7.75
N GLY A 409 -24.13 -18.15 7.90
CA GLY A 409 -24.30 -19.20 6.89
C GLY A 409 -23.05 -20.02 6.54
N ALA A 410 -23.24 -20.96 5.63
CA ALA A 410 -22.17 -21.86 5.15
C ALA A 410 -21.01 -21.11 4.46
N ILE A 411 -21.29 -19.96 3.83
CA ILE A 411 -20.28 -19.15 3.13
C ILE A 411 -19.30 -18.54 4.12
N GLY A 412 -19.77 -18.00 5.20
CA GLY A 412 -18.95 -17.24 6.14
C GLY A 412 -17.80 -18.02 6.75
N SER A 413 -17.98 -19.29 7.05
CA SER A 413 -16.95 -20.18 7.58
C SER A 413 -15.89 -20.59 6.54
N ARG A 414 -16.08 -20.21 5.28
CA ARG A 414 -15.22 -20.59 4.13
C ARG A 414 -14.47 -19.41 3.53
N VAL A 415 -14.60 -18.22 4.13
CA VAL A 415 -13.97 -17.00 3.63
C VAL A 415 -13.06 -16.39 4.70
N LEU A 416 -11.78 -16.23 4.37
CA LEU A 416 -10.81 -15.49 5.16
C LEU A 416 -10.63 -14.10 4.53
N HIS A 417 -10.89 -13.05 5.29
CA HIS A 417 -10.72 -11.68 4.85
C HIS A 417 -9.42 -11.06 5.39
N CYS A 418 -8.56 -10.56 4.51
CA CYS A 418 -7.53 -9.59 4.87
C CYS A 418 -8.17 -8.19 4.89
N ARG A 419 -8.69 -7.77 6.08
CA ARG A 419 -9.42 -6.51 6.27
C ARG A 419 -8.51 -5.29 6.30
N ASN A 420 -7.26 -5.46 6.73
CA ASN A 420 -6.26 -4.40 6.79
C ASN A 420 -4.86 -4.97 6.56
N ALA A 421 -4.19 -4.49 5.53
CA ALA A 421 -2.78 -4.77 5.26
C ALA A 421 -2.03 -3.45 5.06
N PRO A 422 -1.76 -2.70 6.15
CA PRO A 422 -1.16 -1.37 6.06
C PRO A 422 0.32 -1.43 5.67
N SER A 423 0.90 -0.27 5.36
CA SER A 423 2.36 -0.17 5.20
C SER A 423 3.06 -0.72 6.47
N PRO A 424 4.01 -1.64 6.31
CA PRO A 424 4.83 -1.93 5.14
C PRO A 424 4.35 -3.16 4.34
N GLY A 425 3.09 -3.29 4.03
CA GLY A 425 2.48 -4.46 3.40
C GLY A 425 3.23 -4.97 2.15
N ALA A 426 3.79 -4.08 1.32
CA ALA A 426 4.56 -4.49 0.15
C ALA A 426 5.89 -5.17 0.55
N THR A 427 6.70 -4.55 1.40
CA THR A 427 7.95 -5.16 1.92
C THR A 427 7.66 -6.47 2.65
N SER A 428 6.56 -6.54 3.37
CA SER A 428 6.16 -7.69 4.17
C SER A 428 5.45 -8.78 3.37
N SER A 429 5.19 -8.58 2.07
CA SER A 429 4.25 -9.39 1.28
C SER A 429 4.54 -10.89 1.30
N LEU A 430 5.80 -11.31 1.19
CA LEU A 430 6.17 -12.73 1.30
C LEU A 430 5.97 -13.28 2.71
N ALA A 431 6.34 -12.52 3.74
CA ALA A 431 6.13 -12.93 5.13
C ALA A 431 4.63 -12.96 5.50
N ILE A 432 3.83 -12.04 4.92
CA ILE A 432 2.37 -12.05 5.05
C ILE A 432 1.81 -13.30 4.37
N ALA A 433 2.30 -13.64 3.17
CA ALA A 433 1.83 -14.80 2.42
C ALA A 433 2.04 -16.11 3.19
N GLU A 434 3.23 -16.31 3.77
CA GLU A 434 3.50 -17.46 4.64
C GLU A 434 2.51 -17.53 5.82
N MET A 435 2.33 -16.43 6.53
CA MET A 435 1.39 -16.36 7.67
C MET A 435 -0.07 -16.59 7.24
N VAL A 436 -0.48 -16.06 6.09
CA VAL A 436 -1.85 -16.23 5.55
C VAL A 436 -2.08 -17.68 5.15
N VAL A 437 -1.11 -18.33 4.50
CA VAL A 437 -1.23 -19.73 4.12
C VAL A 437 -1.30 -20.63 5.34
N GLU A 438 -0.45 -20.43 6.37
CA GLU A 438 -0.55 -21.14 7.64
C GLU A 438 -1.94 -20.97 8.31
N LYS A 439 -2.54 -19.77 8.17
CA LYS A 439 -3.88 -19.50 8.68
C LYS A 439 -4.96 -20.23 7.89
N ILE A 440 -4.83 -20.27 6.56
CA ILE A 440 -5.71 -21.02 5.64
C ILE A 440 -5.67 -22.52 5.96
N GLU A 441 -4.47 -23.08 6.11
CA GLU A 441 -4.27 -24.50 6.47
C GLU A 441 -4.99 -24.86 7.78
N LYS A 442 -4.81 -24.02 8.79
CA LYS A 442 -5.42 -24.24 10.11
C LYS A 442 -6.94 -24.10 10.09
N GLU A 443 -7.49 -23.09 9.39
CA GLU A 443 -8.90 -22.79 9.41
C GLU A 443 -9.70 -23.65 8.44
N PHE A 444 -9.14 -23.95 7.27
CA PHE A 444 -9.82 -24.69 6.23
C PHE A 444 -9.42 -26.17 6.17
N LYS A 445 -8.42 -26.58 6.97
CA LYS A 445 -7.93 -27.96 7.06
C LYS A 445 -7.52 -28.52 5.70
N ILE A 446 -6.74 -27.73 4.94
CA ILE A 446 -6.17 -28.10 3.63
C ILE A 446 -4.69 -28.38 3.76
#